data_658fa8c540a8eebd0a3c75031cabf740
#
_entry.id   658fa8c540a8eebd0a3c75031cabf740
#
_cell.length_a   1.000
_cell.length_b   1.000
_cell.length_c   1.000
_cell.angle_alpha   90.00
_cell.angle_beta   90.00
_cell.angle_gamma   90.00
#
_symmetry.space_group_name_H-M   'P 1'
#
loop_
_entity.id
_entity.type
_entity.pdbx_description
1 polymer ?
#
loop_
_entity_poly.entity_id
_entity_poly.type
_entity_poly.pdbx_seq_one_letter_code
_entity_poly.pdbx_strand_id
1 'polypeptide(L)'
;GALTPLGGAKGYALALIIDVICCCLCGGNNSRQIPRMFEDPKEPSGVGYFMGAIDIGRFVDLETFKARTDAMYDELKAAPTAPGFREIMIPGEIEFHLTRQAEREGIDISPAIEQDFADLAARYGVPLELLQSC
;
A
#
# COMPACT_ATOMS: atom_id res chain seq x y z
N GLY A 1 16.68 2.49 14.21
CA GLY A 1 15.72 3.53 14.61
C GLY A 1 14.34 2.94 14.79
N ALA A 2 13.46 3.63 15.52
CA ALA A 2 12.08 3.24 15.70
C ALA A 2 11.17 4.11 14.81
N LEU A 3 10.14 3.49 14.21
CA LEU A 3 9.08 4.23 13.53
C LEU A 3 8.23 4.94 14.58
N THR A 4 7.95 6.22 14.34
CA THR A 4 7.05 7.01 15.18
C THR A 4 5.66 7.07 14.54
N PRO A 5 4.57 7.07 15.34
CA PRO A 5 3.23 7.22 14.80
C PRO A 5 3.04 8.55 14.07
N LEU A 6 2.47 8.52 12.87
CA LEU A 6 2.08 9.72 12.16
C LEU A 6 1.00 10.46 12.97
N GLY A 7 1.16 11.79 13.19
CA GLY A 7 0.19 12.56 13.96
C GLY A 7 0.22 12.33 15.49
N GLY A 8 1.30 11.75 16.03
CA GLY A 8 1.49 11.59 17.48
C GLY A 8 0.43 10.70 18.14
N ALA A 9 -0.21 11.18 19.20
CA ALA A 9 -1.17 10.41 20.01
C ALA A 9 -2.37 9.89 19.19
N LYS A 10 -2.86 10.64 18.23
CA LYS A 10 -3.99 10.21 17.38
C LYS A 10 -3.60 9.04 16.45
N GLY A 11 -2.43 9.13 15.84
CA GLY A 11 -1.91 8.03 15.01
C GLY A 11 -1.58 6.79 15.83
N TYR A 12 -1.06 6.96 17.06
CA TYR A 12 -0.86 5.85 17.99
C TYR A 12 -2.18 5.15 18.35
N ALA A 13 -3.23 5.93 18.65
CA ALA A 13 -4.55 5.37 18.94
C ALA A 13 -5.12 4.58 17.76
N LEU A 14 -4.97 5.09 16.53
CA LEU A 14 -5.39 4.38 15.32
C LEU A 14 -4.61 3.07 15.14
N ALA A 15 -3.29 3.10 15.28
CA ALA A 15 -2.46 1.89 15.23
C ALA A 15 -2.85 0.85 16.28
N LEU A 16 -3.15 1.29 17.52
CA LEU A 16 -3.62 0.42 18.59
C LEU A 16 -4.97 -0.23 18.27
N ILE A 17 -5.91 0.51 17.68
CA ILE A 17 -7.21 -0.05 17.24
C ILE A 17 -6.99 -1.11 16.16
N ILE A 18 -6.10 -0.86 15.20
CA ILE A 18 -5.77 -1.84 14.16
C ILE A 18 -5.16 -3.10 14.78
N ASP A 19 -4.24 -2.95 15.75
CA ASP A 19 -3.68 -4.09 16.48
C ASP A 19 -4.76 -4.88 17.24
N VAL A 20 -5.68 -4.20 17.93
CA VAL A 20 -6.80 -4.88 18.62
C VAL A 20 -7.65 -5.68 17.64
N ILE A 21 -7.94 -5.14 16.46
CA ILE A 21 -8.74 -5.85 15.46
C ILE A 21 -7.94 -7.01 14.85
N CYS A 22 -6.72 -6.78 14.36
CA CYS A 22 -5.94 -7.79 13.64
C CYS A 22 -5.34 -8.86 14.58
N CYS A 23 -4.96 -8.48 15.79
CA CYS A 23 -4.35 -9.42 16.74
C CYS A 23 -5.40 -10.01 17.69
N CYS A 24 -6.08 -9.17 18.47
CA CYS A 24 -6.96 -9.70 19.54
C CYS A 24 -8.25 -10.29 18.97
N LEU A 25 -8.88 -9.64 17.99
CA LEU A 25 -10.14 -10.11 17.41
C LEU A 25 -9.91 -11.25 16.41
N CYS A 26 -8.91 -11.12 15.53
CA CYS A 26 -8.63 -12.12 14.48
C CYS A 26 -7.62 -13.20 14.92
N GLY A 27 -7.08 -13.13 16.14
CA GLY A 27 -6.16 -14.14 16.68
C GLY A 27 -4.75 -14.08 16.10
N GLY A 28 -4.35 -12.96 15.50
CA GLY A 28 -2.99 -12.75 15.01
C GLY A 28 -2.00 -12.40 16.14
N ASN A 29 -0.71 -12.49 15.81
CA ASN A 29 0.37 -12.03 16.68
C ASN A 29 0.38 -10.50 16.81
N ASN A 30 0.66 -9.97 18.00
CA ASN A 30 0.92 -8.54 18.18
C ASN A 30 2.39 -8.20 17.88
N SER A 31 2.72 -6.91 17.83
CA SER A 31 4.02 -6.39 17.41
C SER A 31 5.25 -7.07 18.04
N ARG A 32 5.19 -7.50 19.30
CA ARG A 32 6.29 -8.19 19.98
C ARG A 32 6.38 -9.68 19.69
N GLN A 33 5.27 -10.27 19.24
CA GLN A 33 5.19 -11.69 18.90
C GLN A 33 5.53 -11.95 17.44
N ILE A 34 5.54 -10.91 16.61
CA ILE A 34 5.89 -11.03 15.19
C ILE A 34 7.41 -11.17 15.08
N PRO A 35 7.92 -12.30 14.53
CA PRO A 35 9.35 -12.48 14.28
C PRO A 35 9.90 -11.39 13.38
N ARG A 36 11.17 -11.06 13.55
CA ARG A 36 11.83 -10.11 12.65
C ARG A 36 12.07 -10.75 11.31
N MET A 37 11.45 -10.22 10.28
CA MET A 37 11.44 -10.77 8.93
C MET A 37 12.84 -11.12 8.39
N PHE A 38 13.86 -10.32 8.74
CA PHE A 38 15.22 -10.52 8.24
C PHE A 38 16.12 -11.31 9.19
N GLU A 39 15.73 -11.49 10.44
CA GLU A 39 16.51 -12.25 11.44
C GLU A 39 16.03 -13.70 11.52
N ASP A 40 14.71 -13.91 11.45
CA ASP A 40 14.09 -15.23 11.54
C ASP A 40 13.11 -15.51 10.37
N PRO A 41 13.61 -15.63 9.13
CA PRO A 41 12.76 -15.78 7.95
C PRO A 41 12.03 -17.13 7.87
N LYS A 42 12.37 -18.10 8.72
CA LYS A 42 11.77 -19.44 8.76
C LYS A 42 10.59 -19.53 9.73
N GLU A 43 10.49 -18.60 10.66
CA GLU A 43 9.39 -18.58 11.65
C GLU A 43 8.15 -17.93 11.02
N PRO A 44 6.96 -18.58 11.17
CA PRO A 44 5.71 -17.99 10.73
C PRO A 44 5.45 -16.64 11.41
N SER A 45 5.14 -15.61 10.65
CA SER A 45 4.88 -14.28 11.20
C SER A 45 3.62 -14.23 12.07
N GLY A 46 2.64 -15.09 11.80
CA GLY A 46 1.38 -15.15 12.54
C GLY A 46 0.56 -13.86 12.47
N VAL A 47 0.74 -13.07 11.41
CA VAL A 47 0.04 -11.78 11.23
C VAL A 47 -1.45 -12.04 10.96
N GLY A 48 -2.31 -11.37 11.71
CA GLY A 48 -3.76 -11.37 11.49
C GLY A 48 -4.19 -10.32 10.47
N TYR A 49 -5.31 -10.59 9.80
CA TYR A 49 -5.91 -9.68 8.82
C TYR A 49 -7.37 -9.45 9.15
N PHE A 50 -7.83 -8.23 8.95
CA PHE A 50 -9.25 -7.89 9.00
C PHE A 50 -9.66 -7.30 7.65
N MET A 51 -10.74 -7.82 7.09
CA MET A 51 -11.31 -7.33 5.83
C MET A 51 -12.78 -7.00 6.06
N GLY A 52 -13.23 -5.89 5.46
CA GLY A 52 -14.62 -5.45 5.56
C GLY A 52 -15.10 -4.86 4.24
N ALA A 53 -16.39 -4.95 3.98
CA ALA A 53 -17.06 -4.31 2.87
C ALA A 53 -18.32 -3.59 3.36
N ILE A 54 -18.59 -2.42 2.81
CA ILE A 54 -19.77 -1.62 3.11
C ILE A 54 -20.65 -1.60 1.86
N ASP A 55 -21.87 -2.11 1.98
CA ASP A 55 -22.86 -2.02 0.92
C ASP A 55 -23.42 -0.58 0.87
N ILE A 56 -22.93 0.17 -0.11
CA ILE A 56 -23.31 1.58 -0.30
C ILE A 56 -24.82 1.73 -0.46
N GLY A 57 -25.47 0.79 -1.17
CA GLY A 57 -26.91 0.81 -1.43
C GLY A 57 -27.79 0.76 -0.18
N ARG A 58 -27.21 0.36 0.98
CA ARG A 58 -27.91 0.42 2.28
C ARG A 58 -27.96 1.81 2.91
N PHE A 59 -27.14 2.75 2.43
CA PHE A 59 -27.00 4.09 3.00
C PHE A 59 -27.51 5.18 2.04
N VAL A 60 -27.15 5.06 0.76
CA VAL A 60 -27.45 6.06 -0.26
C VAL A 60 -27.46 5.39 -1.64
N ASP A 61 -28.19 5.95 -2.60
CA ASP A 61 -28.15 5.53 -3.99
C ASP A 61 -26.72 5.59 -4.57
N LEU A 62 -26.34 4.57 -5.34
CA LEU A 62 -24.96 4.43 -5.84
C LEU A 62 -24.52 5.60 -6.73
N GLU A 63 -25.40 6.09 -7.59
CA GLU A 63 -25.06 7.22 -8.47
C GLU A 63 -24.94 8.52 -7.68
N THR A 64 -25.77 8.70 -6.67
CA THR A 64 -25.65 9.81 -5.71
C THR A 64 -24.33 9.73 -4.94
N PHE A 65 -23.92 8.54 -4.50
CA PHE A 65 -22.63 8.36 -3.84
C PHE A 65 -21.46 8.73 -4.76
N LYS A 66 -21.44 8.23 -5.98
CA LYS A 66 -20.41 8.54 -6.97
C LYS A 66 -20.33 10.06 -7.24
N ALA A 67 -21.47 10.68 -7.55
CA ALA A 67 -21.52 12.11 -7.83
C ALA A 67 -21.00 12.97 -6.66
N ARG A 68 -21.31 12.59 -5.41
CA ARG A 68 -20.79 13.28 -4.22
C ARG A 68 -19.29 13.05 -4.03
N THR A 69 -18.80 11.86 -4.34
CA THR A 69 -17.37 11.54 -4.25
C THR A 69 -16.57 12.33 -5.31
N ASP A 70 -17.07 12.40 -6.54
CA ASP A 70 -16.48 13.18 -7.62
C ASP A 70 -16.45 14.68 -7.26
N ALA A 71 -17.57 15.22 -6.79
CA ALA A 71 -17.65 16.62 -6.36
C ALA A 71 -16.65 16.94 -5.21
N MET A 72 -16.52 16.04 -4.24
CA MET A 72 -15.53 16.18 -3.16
C MET A 72 -14.10 16.15 -3.69
N TYR A 73 -13.81 15.25 -4.64
CA TYR A 73 -12.52 15.20 -5.31
C TYR A 73 -12.19 16.51 -6.03
N ASP A 74 -13.12 17.02 -6.84
CA ASP A 74 -12.96 18.26 -7.59
C ASP A 74 -12.74 19.46 -6.65
N GLU A 75 -13.49 19.54 -5.55
CA GLU A 75 -13.32 20.58 -4.53
C GLU A 75 -11.91 20.54 -3.90
N LEU A 76 -11.42 19.35 -3.54
CA LEU A 76 -10.08 19.18 -2.98
C LEU A 76 -8.99 19.57 -3.99
N LYS A 77 -9.14 19.18 -5.25
CA LYS A 77 -8.17 19.51 -6.32
C LYS A 77 -8.19 21.01 -6.66
N ALA A 78 -9.31 21.68 -6.53
CA ALA A 78 -9.44 23.11 -6.76
C ALA A 78 -8.96 23.99 -5.58
N ALA A 79 -8.70 23.40 -4.41
CA ALA A 79 -8.28 24.14 -3.24
C ALA A 79 -6.88 24.77 -3.41
N PRO A 80 -6.60 25.94 -2.79
CA PRO A 80 -5.29 26.56 -2.83
C PRO A 80 -4.20 25.64 -2.24
N THR A 81 -3.09 25.51 -2.95
CA THR A 81 -1.94 24.73 -2.48
C THR A 81 -1.14 25.49 -1.41
N ALA A 82 -0.53 24.76 -0.49
CA ALA A 82 0.43 25.33 0.43
C ALA A 82 1.70 25.83 -0.31
N PRO A 83 2.42 26.82 0.22
CA PRO A 83 3.66 27.30 -0.38
C PRO A 83 4.67 26.17 -0.63
N GLY A 84 5.19 26.10 -1.85
CA GLY A 84 6.15 25.06 -2.27
C GLY A 84 5.51 23.81 -2.90
N PHE A 85 4.19 23.70 -2.89
CA PHE A 85 3.48 22.58 -3.56
C PHE A 85 2.81 23.06 -4.85
N ARG A 86 2.86 22.23 -5.89
CA ARG A 86 2.27 22.54 -7.19
C ARG A 86 0.79 22.17 -7.27
N GLU A 87 0.42 21.08 -6.58
CA GLU A 87 -0.92 20.53 -6.57
C GLU A 87 -1.18 19.78 -5.26
N ILE A 88 -2.46 19.55 -4.97
CA ILE A 88 -2.89 18.67 -3.89
C ILE A 88 -2.98 17.26 -4.46
N MET A 89 -2.21 16.34 -3.91
CA MET A 89 -2.24 14.92 -4.27
C MET A 89 -3.17 14.17 -3.32
N ILE A 90 -4.13 13.46 -3.87
CA ILE A 90 -5.01 12.57 -3.12
C ILE A 90 -4.34 11.20 -3.00
N PRO A 91 -4.49 10.48 -1.87
CA PRO A 91 -3.90 9.16 -1.70
C PRO A 91 -4.26 8.21 -2.85
N GLY A 92 -3.23 7.62 -3.46
CA GLY A 92 -3.35 6.75 -4.64
C GLY A 92 -3.09 7.44 -5.98
N GLU A 93 -3.11 8.77 -6.08
CA GLU A 93 -2.84 9.48 -7.36
C GLU A 93 -1.40 9.31 -7.83
N ILE A 94 -0.44 9.35 -6.92
CA ILE A 94 0.98 9.17 -7.27
C ILE A 94 1.17 7.78 -7.87
N GLU A 95 0.66 6.77 -7.21
CA GLU A 95 0.73 5.38 -7.65
C GLU A 95 0.01 5.18 -8.99
N PHE A 96 -1.15 5.82 -9.17
CA PHE A 96 -1.87 5.79 -10.44
C PHE A 96 -1.06 6.39 -11.59
N HIS A 97 -0.45 7.56 -11.39
CA HIS A 97 0.39 8.19 -12.39
C HIS A 97 1.65 7.38 -12.72
N LEU A 98 2.32 6.86 -11.69
CA LEU A 98 3.50 6.00 -11.87
C LEU A 98 3.15 4.69 -12.60
N THR A 99 2.00 4.08 -12.28
CA THR A 99 1.52 2.89 -12.99
C THR A 99 1.29 3.19 -14.46
N ARG A 100 0.61 4.29 -14.78
CA ARG A 100 0.37 4.72 -16.17
C ARG A 100 1.66 5.06 -16.91
N GLN A 101 2.62 5.61 -16.22
CA GLN A 101 3.94 5.85 -16.79
C GLN A 101 4.66 4.53 -17.07
N ALA A 102 4.71 3.63 -16.10
CA ALA A 102 5.34 2.32 -16.24
C ALA A 102 4.70 1.47 -17.35
N GLU A 103 3.38 1.55 -17.53
CA GLU A 103 2.68 0.88 -18.63
C GLU A 103 3.12 1.39 -20.02
N ARG A 104 3.53 2.65 -20.13
CA ARG A 104 3.95 3.26 -21.42
C ARG A 104 5.45 3.15 -21.66
N GLU A 105 6.25 3.29 -20.61
CA GLU A 105 7.69 3.48 -20.71
C GLU A 105 8.48 2.26 -20.21
N GLY A 106 7.79 1.28 -19.60
CA GLY A 106 8.42 0.17 -18.92
C GLY A 106 8.90 0.55 -17.51
N ILE A 107 9.52 -0.40 -16.84
CA ILE A 107 10.12 -0.23 -15.51
C ILE A 107 11.63 -0.31 -15.66
N ASP A 108 12.33 0.72 -15.21
CA ASP A 108 13.79 0.73 -15.20
C ASP A 108 14.33 -0.20 -14.10
N ILE A 109 15.06 -1.24 -14.50
CA ILE A 109 15.64 -2.25 -13.60
C ILE A 109 17.12 -1.98 -13.46
N SER A 110 17.59 -1.75 -12.23
CA SER A 110 19.02 -1.56 -11.98
C SER A 110 19.82 -2.83 -12.26
N PRO A 111 21.10 -2.71 -12.69
CA PRO A 111 21.95 -3.87 -12.96
C PRO A 111 22.08 -4.86 -11.79
N ALA A 112 21.99 -4.36 -10.55
CA ALA A 112 22.01 -5.23 -9.36
C ALA A 112 20.76 -6.12 -9.28
N ILE A 113 19.58 -5.56 -9.55
CA ILE A 113 18.31 -6.31 -9.56
C ILE A 113 18.27 -7.28 -10.74
N GLU A 114 18.83 -6.88 -11.89
CA GLU A 114 18.95 -7.76 -13.06
C GLU A 114 19.81 -8.99 -12.74
N GLN A 115 20.93 -8.81 -12.02
CA GLN A 115 21.77 -9.92 -11.55
C GLN A 115 21.02 -10.82 -10.55
N ASP A 116 20.30 -10.24 -9.60
CA ASP A 116 19.48 -11.00 -8.65
C ASP A 116 18.43 -11.87 -9.36
N PHE A 117 17.79 -11.33 -10.40
CA PHE A 117 16.86 -12.10 -11.24
C PHE A 117 17.56 -13.23 -12.00
N ALA A 118 18.77 -12.99 -12.53
CA ALA A 118 19.54 -14.02 -13.20
C ALA A 118 19.88 -15.17 -12.24
N ASP A 119 20.31 -14.87 -11.04
CA ASP A 119 20.66 -15.86 -10.02
C ASP A 119 19.42 -16.65 -9.56
N LEU A 120 18.28 -15.99 -9.38
CA LEU A 120 17.01 -16.64 -9.05
C LEU A 120 16.53 -17.54 -10.19
N ALA A 121 16.59 -17.07 -11.43
CA ALA A 121 16.23 -17.84 -12.61
C ALA A 121 17.07 -19.12 -12.73
N ALA A 122 18.40 -19.00 -12.56
CA ALA A 122 19.30 -20.14 -12.55
C ALA A 122 18.99 -21.12 -11.41
N ARG A 123 18.72 -20.60 -10.22
CA ARG A 123 18.43 -21.42 -9.02
C ARG A 123 17.14 -22.22 -9.14
N TYR A 124 16.10 -21.64 -9.76
CA TYR A 124 14.77 -22.25 -9.86
C TYR A 124 14.43 -22.81 -11.23
N GLY A 125 15.37 -22.72 -12.21
CA GLY A 125 15.15 -23.23 -13.57
C GLY A 125 14.07 -22.47 -14.35
N VAL A 126 13.89 -21.18 -14.07
CA VAL A 126 12.92 -20.31 -14.77
C VAL A 126 13.62 -19.56 -15.90
N PRO A 127 13.13 -19.60 -17.16
CA PRO A 127 13.75 -18.83 -18.24
C PRO A 127 13.57 -17.32 -18.06
N LEU A 128 14.66 -16.58 -18.30
CA LEU A 128 14.71 -15.10 -18.20
C LEU A 128 14.04 -14.37 -19.38
N GLU A 129 13.57 -15.07 -20.40
CA GLU A 129 12.97 -14.49 -21.62
C GLU A 129 11.75 -13.59 -21.35
N LEU A 130 11.10 -13.75 -20.19
CA LEU A 130 9.96 -12.90 -19.79
C LEU A 130 10.35 -11.47 -19.44
N LEU A 131 11.64 -11.16 -19.21
CA LEU A 131 12.11 -9.81 -18.86
C LEU A 131 12.52 -8.98 -20.09
N GLN A 132 12.61 -9.58 -21.29
CA GLN A 132 13.04 -8.92 -22.52
C GLN A 132 11.89 -8.51 -23.46
N SER A 133 10.65 -8.77 -23.09
CA SER A 133 9.46 -8.65 -23.98
C SER A 133 8.52 -7.51 -23.60
N CYS A 134 9.03 -6.40 -23.07
CA CYS A 134 8.25 -5.16 -22.92
C CYS A 134 8.68 -4.11 -23.94
#